data_951b6ae8e4247a0d6e03531dd94376a6
#
_entry.id   951b6ae8e4247a0d6e03531dd94376a6
#
_cell.length_a   1.000
_cell.length_b   1.000
_cell.length_c   1.000
_cell.angle_alpha   90.00
_cell.angle_beta   90.00
_cell.angle_gamma   90.00
#
_symmetry.space_group_name_H-M   'P 1'
#
loop_
_entity.id
_entity.type
_entity.pdbx_description
1 polymer ?
#
loop_
_entity_poly.entity_id
_entity_poly.type
_entity_poly.pdbx_seq_one_letter_code
_entity_poly.pdbx_strand_id
1 'polypeptide(L)'
;MVLTAEQIDIMSQYPNKKRVTRTPFGYKPTVEDKWVLEADPLFVLPLHSALNQLDAGISLREATEYLLANTPEGTTMSHTGLMKLRKTYRPHAKRKRNKVKIIPKTREEKKIQERRIQVANEKKRLIHTKKRIDKLQTEMGILENDKVKSTNSLLLELDYGTEEFKSIQSDIDAGTVRVGFTPNPGPQSAFFAAPEQEVLYGGAAGGGKSYALIADPMRYFGNPNFVGLILRRTNDELRELISNSQVLYPSIYPGANWSEQRKEWKFKSGARLWMTYLEQERDVLRYQGQAFTYIGFDELTQYPTPFAWNYMRSRLRTTDPNLPLYMRATSNPGGPGHGWVKKMFIDPAPPGTAFPAQ
;
A
#
# COMPACT_ATOMS: atom_id res chain seq x y z
N MET A 1 -30.15 34.23 -14.18
CA MET A 1 -29.29 34.95 -13.21
C MET A 1 -28.52 36.01 -14.00
N VAL A 2 -28.68 37.30 -13.67
CA VAL A 2 -27.93 38.38 -14.35
C VAL A 2 -26.59 38.52 -13.61
N LEU A 3 -25.49 38.31 -14.32
CA LEU A 3 -24.15 38.43 -13.76
C LEU A 3 -23.70 39.90 -13.75
N THR A 4 -22.94 40.29 -12.73
CA THR A 4 -22.28 41.62 -12.70
C THR A 4 -21.08 41.65 -13.65
N ALA A 5 -20.60 42.83 -14.01
CA ALA A 5 -19.43 42.99 -14.87
C ALA A 5 -18.18 42.28 -14.32
N GLU A 6 -17.96 42.36 -12.99
CA GLU A 6 -16.86 41.62 -12.31
C GLU A 6 -17.03 40.11 -12.43
N GLN A 7 -18.26 39.58 -12.27
CA GLN A 7 -18.55 38.16 -12.42
C GLN A 7 -18.35 37.67 -13.86
N ILE A 8 -18.68 38.50 -14.86
CA ILE A 8 -18.42 38.22 -16.28
C ILE A 8 -16.91 38.11 -16.54
N ASP A 9 -16.10 39.03 -15.97
CA ASP A 9 -14.65 38.96 -16.07
C ASP A 9 -14.07 37.72 -15.45
N ILE A 10 -14.55 37.32 -14.27
CA ILE A 10 -14.18 36.04 -13.63
C ILE A 10 -14.53 34.87 -14.53
N MET A 11 -15.75 34.83 -15.09
CA MET A 11 -16.21 33.73 -15.96
C MET A 11 -15.36 33.59 -17.23
N SER A 12 -14.85 34.69 -17.77
CA SER A 12 -13.97 34.68 -18.95
C SER A 12 -12.68 33.90 -18.75
N GLN A 13 -12.24 33.73 -17.50
CA GLN A 13 -11.04 32.96 -17.14
C GLN A 13 -11.28 31.43 -17.19
N TYR A 14 -12.53 30.99 -17.39
CA TYR A 14 -12.95 29.60 -17.44
C TYR A 14 -13.57 29.27 -18.79
N PRO A 15 -12.76 29.07 -19.86
CA PRO A 15 -13.26 28.87 -21.22
C PRO A 15 -14.00 27.53 -21.35
N ASN A 16 -14.87 27.46 -22.34
CA ASN A 16 -15.59 26.24 -22.70
C ASN A 16 -14.63 25.09 -23.01
N LYS A 17 -15.01 23.88 -22.65
CA LYS A 17 -14.21 22.66 -22.80
C LYS A 17 -14.97 21.56 -23.54
N LYS A 18 -14.23 20.72 -24.27
CA LYS A 18 -14.80 19.48 -24.79
C LYS A 18 -14.92 18.45 -23.68
N ARG A 19 -16.06 17.76 -23.61
CA ARG A 19 -16.28 16.65 -22.67
C ARG A 19 -15.53 15.42 -23.17
N VAL A 20 -14.65 14.86 -22.32
CA VAL A 20 -13.91 13.63 -22.67
C VAL A 20 -14.50 12.43 -21.95
N THR A 21 -14.57 12.42 -20.63
CA THR A 21 -15.08 11.29 -19.84
C THR A 21 -15.98 11.73 -18.70
N ARG A 22 -15.54 12.66 -17.86
CA ARG A 22 -16.30 13.22 -16.73
C ARG A 22 -16.38 14.73 -16.85
N THR A 23 -17.52 15.29 -16.48
CA THR A 23 -17.68 16.75 -16.38
C THR A 23 -16.78 17.28 -15.27
N PRO A 24 -15.82 18.19 -15.57
CA PRO A 24 -14.98 18.80 -14.56
C PRO A 24 -15.82 19.63 -13.56
N PHE A 25 -15.32 19.80 -12.33
CA PHE A 25 -15.96 20.65 -11.34
C PHE A 25 -16.10 22.09 -11.87
N GLY A 26 -17.28 22.66 -11.72
CA GLY A 26 -17.58 24.00 -12.20
C GLY A 26 -18.06 24.11 -13.64
N TYR A 27 -18.31 22.98 -14.30
CA TYR A 27 -18.79 22.96 -15.69
C TYR A 27 -20.08 22.17 -15.83
N LYS A 28 -20.92 22.58 -16.79
CA LYS A 28 -22.12 21.86 -17.22
C LYS A 28 -22.15 21.77 -18.75
N PRO A 29 -22.89 20.80 -19.33
CA PRO A 29 -23.11 20.75 -20.78
C PRO A 29 -23.85 22.01 -21.27
N THR A 30 -23.51 22.50 -22.46
CA THR A 30 -24.27 23.57 -23.11
C THR A 30 -25.63 23.07 -23.58
N VAL A 31 -26.57 23.98 -23.76
CA VAL A 31 -27.92 23.65 -24.25
C VAL A 31 -27.87 23.14 -25.68
N GLU A 32 -26.92 23.65 -26.48
CA GLU A 32 -26.82 23.34 -27.92
C GLU A 32 -26.07 22.04 -28.20
N ASP A 33 -25.04 21.73 -27.40
CA ASP A 33 -24.21 20.53 -27.56
C ASP A 33 -23.78 19.93 -26.21
N LYS A 34 -24.26 18.72 -25.91
CA LYS A 34 -23.87 17.97 -24.69
C LYS A 34 -22.39 17.62 -24.59
N TRP A 35 -21.63 17.73 -25.66
CA TRP A 35 -20.20 17.47 -25.74
C TRP A 35 -19.35 18.72 -25.52
N VAL A 36 -19.98 19.90 -25.51
CA VAL A 36 -19.36 21.18 -25.15
C VAL A 36 -19.78 21.53 -23.74
N LEU A 37 -18.80 21.81 -22.89
CA LEU A 37 -18.98 22.17 -21.49
C LEU A 37 -18.74 23.66 -21.31
N GLU A 38 -19.71 24.37 -20.76
CA GLU A 38 -19.60 25.75 -20.34
C GLU A 38 -19.39 25.88 -18.83
N ALA A 39 -18.75 26.97 -18.40
CA ALA A 39 -18.56 27.22 -16.98
C ALA A 39 -19.90 27.57 -16.31
N ASP A 40 -20.22 26.90 -15.19
CA ASP A 40 -21.43 27.18 -14.42
C ASP A 40 -21.14 28.21 -13.33
N PRO A 41 -21.79 29.40 -13.39
CA PRO A 41 -21.55 30.45 -12.41
C PRO A 41 -21.78 30.02 -10.96
N LEU A 42 -22.75 29.12 -10.72
CA LEU A 42 -23.07 28.62 -9.37
C LEU A 42 -21.91 27.86 -8.70
N PHE A 43 -20.99 27.32 -9.50
CA PHE A 43 -19.83 26.59 -9.01
C PHE A 43 -18.51 27.36 -9.21
N VAL A 44 -18.39 28.04 -10.34
CA VAL A 44 -17.13 28.71 -10.73
C VAL A 44 -16.87 29.96 -9.87
N LEU A 45 -17.89 30.76 -9.56
CA LEU A 45 -17.70 31.95 -8.74
C LEU A 45 -17.26 31.62 -7.31
N PRO A 46 -17.93 30.67 -6.59
CA PRO A 46 -17.44 30.22 -5.28
C PRO A 46 -16.04 29.58 -5.36
N LEU A 47 -15.75 28.81 -6.42
CA LEU A 47 -14.42 28.23 -6.62
C LEU A 47 -13.35 29.30 -6.76
N HIS A 48 -13.61 30.33 -7.59
CA HIS A 48 -12.69 31.45 -7.79
C HIS A 48 -12.39 32.15 -6.46
N SER A 49 -13.42 32.43 -5.66
CA SER A 49 -13.28 33.04 -4.33
C SER A 49 -12.50 32.16 -3.36
N ALA A 50 -12.75 30.86 -3.32
CA ALA A 50 -12.02 29.92 -2.48
C ALA A 50 -10.52 29.83 -2.89
N LEU A 51 -10.23 29.89 -4.20
CA LEU A 51 -8.85 29.92 -4.70
C LEU A 51 -8.14 31.23 -4.33
N ASN A 52 -8.84 32.39 -4.38
CA ASN A 52 -8.32 33.67 -3.91
C ASN A 52 -7.96 33.65 -2.43
N GLN A 53 -8.84 33.06 -1.59
CA GLN A 53 -8.58 32.88 -0.16
C GLN A 53 -7.34 32.01 0.10
N LEU A 54 -7.17 30.92 -0.66
CA LEU A 54 -5.96 30.09 -0.57
C LEU A 54 -4.69 30.86 -0.96
N ASP A 55 -4.77 31.69 -1.99
CA ASP A 55 -3.63 32.50 -2.44
C ASP A 55 -3.30 33.62 -1.44
N ALA A 56 -4.31 34.13 -0.73
CA ALA A 56 -4.16 35.08 0.37
C ALA A 56 -3.58 34.44 1.65
N GLY A 57 -3.49 33.12 1.71
CA GLY A 57 -2.87 32.38 2.83
C GLY A 57 -3.85 31.77 3.83
N ILE A 58 -5.14 31.80 3.57
CA ILE A 58 -6.18 31.13 4.38
C ILE A 58 -5.94 29.61 4.36
N SER A 59 -6.36 28.92 5.41
CA SER A 59 -6.15 27.48 5.52
C SER A 59 -6.94 26.72 4.43
N LEU A 60 -6.40 25.58 4.02
CA LEU A 60 -7.05 24.74 3.01
C LEU A 60 -8.43 24.23 3.49
N ARG A 61 -8.58 24.02 4.79
CA ARG A 61 -9.82 23.60 5.40
C ARG A 61 -10.89 24.70 5.30
N GLU A 62 -10.57 25.90 5.73
CA GLU A 62 -11.48 27.05 5.69
C GLU A 62 -11.90 27.42 4.26
N ALA A 63 -10.94 27.38 3.30
CA ALA A 63 -11.27 27.62 1.90
C ALA A 63 -12.16 26.52 1.30
N THR A 64 -12.03 25.26 1.75
CA THR A 64 -12.92 24.18 1.32
C THR A 64 -14.31 24.31 1.94
N GLU A 65 -14.39 24.65 3.22
CA GLU A 65 -15.64 24.90 3.93
C GLU A 65 -16.40 26.08 3.29
N TYR A 66 -15.69 27.17 2.95
CA TYR A 66 -16.26 28.30 2.21
C TYR A 66 -16.82 27.87 0.84
N LEU A 67 -16.08 27.07 0.07
CA LEU A 67 -16.52 26.59 -1.24
C LEU A 67 -17.82 25.77 -1.10
N LEU A 68 -17.87 24.85 -0.16
CA LEU A 68 -19.04 23.99 0.05
C LEU A 68 -20.27 24.76 0.54
N ALA A 69 -20.07 25.76 1.40
CA ALA A 69 -21.16 26.62 1.90
C ALA A 69 -21.77 27.53 0.81
N ASN A 70 -21.03 27.81 -0.26
CA ASN A 70 -21.44 28.72 -1.34
C ASN A 70 -21.72 28.03 -2.68
N THR A 71 -21.78 26.71 -2.69
CA THR A 71 -22.16 25.89 -3.85
C THR A 71 -23.49 25.18 -3.59
N PRO A 72 -24.22 24.72 -4.62
CA PRO A 72 -25.51 24.03 -4.47
C PRO A 72 -25.47 22.86 -3.50
N GLU A 73 -26.58 22.60 -2.80
CA GLU A 73 -26.73 21.46 -1.89
C GLU A 73 -26.36 20.14 -2.55
N GLY A 74 -25.68 19.26 -1.80
CA GLY A 74 -25.16 17.99 -2.31
C GLY A 74 -23.79 18.07 -3.00
N THR A 75 -23.21 19.28 -3.13
CA THR A 75 -21.84 19.44 -3.63
C THR A 75 -20.83 18.84 -2.65
N THR A 76 -19.91 18.03 -3.16
CA THR A 76 -18.83 17.45 -2.36
C THR A 76 -17.46 17.86 -2.91
N MET A 77 -16.56 18.27 -2.03
CA MET A 77 -15.18 18.60 -2.38
C MET A 77 -14.25 18.20 -1.24
N SER A 78 -13.21 17.45 -1.58
CA SER A 78 -12.15 17.17 -0.61
C SER A 78 -11.09 18.26 -0.63
N HIS A 79 -10.34 18.42 0.47
CA HIS A 79 -9.21 19.34 0.56
C HIS A 79 -8.17 19.08 -0.55
N THR A 80 -7.90 17.81 -0.86
CA THR A 80 -7.02 17.40 -1.97
C THR A 80 -7.61 17.74 -3.34
N GLY A 81 -8.94 17.67 -3.48
CA GLY A 81 -9.67 18.07 -4.69
C GLY A 81 -9.49 19.56 -4.97
N LEU A 82 -9.71 20.41 -3.97
CA LEU A 82 -9.52 21.85 -4.11
C LEU A 82 -8.08 22.23 -4.45
N MET A 83 -7.07 21.54 -3.89
CA MET A 83 -5.66 21.74 -4.26
C MET A 83 -5.35 21.32 -5.69
N LYS A 84 -5.99 20.27 -6.20
CA LYS A 84 -5.86 19.88 -7.62
C LYS A 84 -6.43 20.96 -8.53
N LEU A 85 -7.62 21.46 -8.21
CA LEU A 85 -8.24 22.57 -8.97
C LEU A 85 -7.37 23.83 -8.95
N ARG A 86 -6.78 24.18 -7.79
CA ARG A 86 -5.83 25.28 -7.70
C ARG A 86 -4.65 25.12 -8.66
N LYS A 87 -4.04 23.93 -8.72
CA LYS A 87 -2.95 23.63 -9.65
C LYS A 87 -3.38 23.74 -11.12
N THR A 88 -4.62 23.37 -11.41
CA THR A 88 -5.16 23.41 -12.77
C THR A 88 -5.44 24.85 -13.24
N TYR A 89 -6.09 25.65 -12.40
CA TYR A 89 -6.53 26.99 -12.79
C TYR A 89 -5.52 28.10 -12.43
N ARG A 90 -4.58 27.83 -11.52
CA ARG A 90 -3.57 28.80 -11.07
C ARG A 90 -2.19 28.15 -10.90
N PRO A 91 -1.59 27.61 -11.99
CA PRO A 91 -0.36 26.82 -11.90
C PRO A 91 0.84 27.64 -11.38
N HIS A 92 0.84 28.96 -11.58
CA HIS A 92 1.96 29.84 -11.20
C HIS A 92 1.73 30.60 -9.88
N ALA A 93 0.55 30.48 -9.27
CA ALA A 93 0.26 31.17 -8.02
C ALA A 93 1.05 30.59 -6.85
N LYS A 94 1.92 31.38 -6.24
CA LYS A 94 2.62 31.03 -5.01
C LYS A 94 1.70 31.32 -3.81
N ARG A 95 1.43 30.35 -2.96
CA ARG A 95 0.69 30.55 -1.72
C ARG A 95 1.51 31.44 -0.79
N LYS A 96 0.98 32.61 -0.42
CA LYS A 96 1.58 33.44 0.63
C LYS A 96 1.43 32.68 1.96
N ARG A 97 2.53 32.24 2.56
CA ARG A 97 2.56 31.77 3.93
C ARG A 97 2.55 32.99 4.83
N ASN A 98 1.39 33.45 5.24
CA ASN A 98 1.28 34.41 6.31
C ASN A 98 1.72 33.73 7.62
N LYS A 99 3.00 33.88 7.95
CA LYS A 99 3.42 33.78 9.34
C LYS A 99 2.92 35.04 10.04
N VAL A 100 1.68 35.02 10.46
CA VAL A 100 1.19 36.06 11.39
C VAL A 100 2.04 35.91 12.66
N LYS A 101 3.03 36.77 12.82
CA LYS A 101 3.67 36.99 14.13
C LYS A 101 2.60 37.69 14.97
N ILE A 102 1.91 36.90 15.78
CA ILE A 102 1.02 37.44 16.83
C ILE A 102 1.97 38.13 17.81
N ILE A 103 2.07 39.47 17.72
CA ILE A 103 2.78 40.29 18.72
C ILE A 103 1.79 40.48 19.85
N PRO A 104 2.03 39.91 21.04
CA PRO A 104 1.12 40.07 22.16
C PRO A 104 1.08 41.54 22.59
N LYS A 105 -0.14 42.09 22.64
CA LYS A 105 -0.39 43.50 23.00
C LYS A 105 -0.50 43.72 24.50
N THR A 106 -0.85 42.68 25.27
CA THR A 106 -1.03 42.76 26.72
C THR A 106 -0.11 41.81 27.49
N ARG A 107 0.07 42.11 28.79
CA ARG A 107 0.89 41.27 29.69
C ARG A 107 0.31 39.83 29.85
N GLU A 108 -0.98 39.71 29.75
CA GLU A 108 -1.68 38.41 29.81
C GLU A 108 -1.47 37.61 28.51
N GLU A 109 -1.60 38.25 27.36
CA GLU A 109 -1.34 37.61 26.06
C GLU A 109 0.10 37.12 25.95
N LYS A 110 1.07 37.86 26.54
CA LYS A 110 2.47 37.42 26.64
C LYS A 110 2.58 36.13 27.44
N LYS A 111 1.96 36.06 28.62
CA LYS A 111 1.96 34.85 29.47
C LYS A 111 1.33 33.64 28.77
N ILE A 112 0.22 33.86 28.05
CA ILE A 112 -0.44 32.81 27.26
C ILE A 112 0.48 32.32 26.13
N GLN A 113 1.17 33.24 25.47
CA GLN A 113 2.09 32.87 24.38
C GLN A 113 3.32 32.13 24.90
N GLU A 114 3.87 32.55 26.03
CA GLU A 114 4.98 31.84 26.71
C GLU A 114 4.56 30.41 27.12
N ARG A 115 3.36 30.25 27.70
CA ARG A 115 2.79 28.92 28.02
C ARG A 115 2.61 28.05 26.76
N ARG A 116 2.13 28.63 25.66
CA ARG A 116 1.97 27.90 24.37
C ARG A 116 3.32 27.44 23.84
N ILE A 117 4.36 28.27 23.95
CA ILE A 117 5.73 27.92 23.53
C ILE A 117 6.28 26.80 24.45
N GLN A 118 6.04 26.89 25.75
CA GLN A 118 6.46 25.88 26.72
C GLN A 118 5.79 24.52 26.45
N VAL A 119 4.47 24.50 26.24
CA VAL A 119 3.72 23.29 25.85
C VAL A 119 4.19 22.71 24.52
N ALA A 120 4.49 23.57 23.54
CA ALA A 120 5.02 23.11 22.26
C ALA A 120 6.43 22.51 22.39
N ASN A 121 7.27 23.04 23.27
CA ASN A 121 8.60 22.51 23.56
C ASN A 121 8.55 21.20 24.36
N GLU A 122 7.64 21.08 25.31
CA GLU A 122 7.36 19.82 26.02
C GLU A 122 6.84 18.74 25.06
N LYS A 123 5.93 19.11 24.17
CA LYS A 123 5.44 18.18 23.12
C LYS A 123 6.56 17.69 22.22
N LYS A 124 7.51 18.56 21.84
CA LYS A 124 8.71 18.16 21.10
C LYS A 124 9.62 17.24 21.91
N ARG A 125 9.81 17.51 23.22
CA ARG A 125 10.57 16.65 24.11
C ARG A 125 9.93 15.27 24.26
N LEU A 126 8.62 15.20 24.44
CA LEU A 126 7.86 13.96 24.51
C LEU A 126 7.98 13.14 23.21
N ILE A 127 7.88 13.78 22.04
CA ILE A 127 8.07 13.11 20.75
C ILE A 127 9.51 12.57 20.62
N HIS A 128 10.51 13.32 21.07
CA HIS A 128 11.90 12.87 21.04
C HIS A 128 12.15 11.72 22.03
N THR A 129 11.56 11.80 23.23
CA THR A 129 11.62 10.74 24.24
C THR A 129 10.91 9.48 23.74
N LYS A 130 9.73 9.62 23.11
CA LYS A 130 9.01 8.51 22.49
C LYS A 130 9.86 7.84 21.41
N LYS A 131 10.47 8.60 20.50
CA LYS A 131 11.39 8.05 19.49
C LYS A 131 12.60 7.33 20.11
N ARG A 132 13.09 7.79 21.27
CA ARG A 132 14.19 7.16 22.00
C ARG A 132 13.73 5.88 22.70
N ILE A 133 12.53 5.87 23.26
CA ILE A 133 11.89 4.68 23.82
C ILE A 133 11.63 3.66 22.72
N ASP A 134 11.05 4.07 21.58
CA ASP A 134 10.81 3.22 20.42
C ASP A 134 12.13 2.62 19.88
N LYS A 135 13.24 3.41 19.93
CA LYS A 135 14.57 2.94 19.56
C LYS A 135 15.12 1.93 20.57
N LEU A 136 14.99 2.19 21.87
CA LEU A 136 15.43 1.28 22.95
C LEU A 136 14.58 0.01 22.96
N GLN A 137 13.26 0.12 22.80
CA GLN A 137 12.37 -1.04 22.64
C GLN A 137 12.72 -1.85 21.39
N THR A 138 13.18 -1.17 20.32
CA THR A 138 13.66 -1.83 19.11
C THR A 138 15.00 -2.55 19.36
N GLU A 139 15.89 -1.94 20.14
CA GLU A 139 17.19 -2.55 20.52
C GLU A 139 16.98 -3.72 21.51
N MET A 140 16.06 -3.61 22.46
CA MET A 140 15.65 -4.72 23.35
C MET A 140 14.85 -5.78 22.61
N GLY A 141 13.97 -5.39 21.67
CA GLY A 141 13.20 -6.29 20.84
C GLY A 141 14.01 -7.07 19.80
N ILE A 142 15.29 -6.74 19.59
CA ILE A 142 16.18 -7.55 18.75
C ILE A 142 16.42 -8.93 19.38
N LEU A 143 16.61 -9.00 20.70
CA LEU A 143 16.79 -10.26 21.41
C LEU A 143 15.50 -11.08 21.51
N GLU A 144 14.35 -10.41 21.69
CA GLU A 144 13.04 -11.05 21.67
C GLU A 144 12.63 -11.46 20.24
N ASN A 145 12.98 -10.66 19.23
CA ASN A 145 12.68 -10.96 17.83
C ASN A 145 13.46 -12.15 17.26
N ASP A 146 14.69 -12.38 17.70
CA ASP A 146 15.43 -13.55 17.23
C ASP A 146 14.78 -14.84 17.78
N LYS A 147 14.22 -14.80 18.98
CA LYS A 147 13.38 -15.88 19.52
C LYS A 147 12.04 -16.00 18.76
N VAL A 148 11.35 -14.88 18.50
CA VAL A 148 10.08 -14.87 17.74
C VAL A 148 10.30 -15.32 16.31
N LYS A 149 11.40 -14.93 15.66
CA LYS A 149 11.75 -15.40 14.30
C LYS A 149 11.99 -16.90 14.24
N SER A 150 12.81 -17.42 15.17
CA SER A 150 13.08 -18.86 15.24
C SER A 150 11.82 -19.66 15.56
N THR A 151 10.97 -19.13 16.42
CA THR A 151 9.75 -19.78 16.86
C THR A 151 8.65 -19.77 15.78
N ASN A 152 8.48 -18.66 15.05
CA ASN A 152 7.53 -18.59 13.92
C ASN A 152 7.98 -19.49 12.75
N SER A 153 9.28 -19.57 12.47
CA SER A 153 9.81 -20.54 11.50
C SER A 153 9.55 -21.97 11.95
N LEU A 154 9.79 -22.27 13.22
CA LEU A 154 9.54 -23.59 13.80
C LEU A 154 8.05 -23.97 13.78
N LEU A 155 7.14 -23.05 14.12
CA LEU A 155 5.69 -23.31 14.08
C LEU A 155 5.15 -23.58 12.67
N LEU A 156 5.79 -23.03 11.64
CA LEU A 156 5.45 -23.30 10.24
C LEU A 156 5.99 -24.64 9.75
N GLU A 157 7.01 -25.18 10.39
CA GLU A 157 7.71 -26.41 10.00
C GLU A 157 7.39 -27.61 10.91
N LEU A 158 6.84 -27.36 12.12
CA LEU A 158 6.57 -28.41 13.09
C LEU A 158 5.24 -29.09 12.84
N ASP A 159 5.28 -30.42 12.93
CA ASP A 159 4.09 -31.25 12.95
C ASP A 159 3.34 -31.08 14.29
N TYR A 160 2.05 -30.84 14.24
CA TYR A 160 1.19 -30.67 15.41
C TYR A 160 1.20 -31.97 16.24
N GLY A 161 1.89 -31.98 17.35
CA GLY A 161 1.97 -33.11 18.26
C GLY A 161 3.38 -33.49 18.69
N THR A 162 4.40 -32.87 18.12
CA THR A 162 5.78 -33.08 18.59
C THR A 162 6.01 -32.41 19.94
N GLU A 163 7.00 -32.91 20.70
CA GLU A 163 7.37 -32.33 22.00
C GLU A 163 7.86 -30.87 21.85
N GLU A 164 8.46 -30.55 20.71
CA GLU A 164 8.87 -29.18 20.37
C GLU A 164 7.67 -28.27 20.18
N PHE A 165 6.61 -28.71 19.49
CA PHE A 165 5.38 -27.93 19.38
C PHE A 165 4.74 -27.68 20.73
N LYS A 166 4.67 -28.71 21.62
CA LYS A 166 4.14 -28.56 22.97
C LYS A 166 4.96 -27.57 23.81
N SER A 167 6.29 -27.61 23.70
CA SER A 167 7.17 -26.65 24.36
C SER A 167 6.90 -25.22 23.91
N ILE A 168 6.83 -25.00 22.59
CA ILE A 168 6.54 -23.70 22.02
C ILE A 168 5.12 -23.22 22.41
N GLN A 169 4.14 -24.11 22.42
CA GLN A 169 2.78 -23.81 22.87
C GLN A 169 2.77 -23.39 24.34
N SER A 170 3.55 -24.06 25.18
CA SER A 170 3.72 -23.69 26.58
C SER A 170 4.34 -22.30 26.75
N ASP A 171 5.33 -21.95 25.93
CA ASP A 171 5.96 -20.62 25.92
C ASP A 171 5.00 -19.51 25.44
N ILE A 172 4.12 -19.84 24.47
CA ILE A 172 3.06 -18.95 24.02
C ILE A 172 2.05 -18.70 25.15
N ASP A 173 1.59 -19.76 25.80
CA ASP A 173 0.62 -19.70 26.89
C ASP A 173 1.19 -18.98 28.12
N ALA A 174 2.49 -19.10 28.36
CA ALA A 174 3.24 -18.35 29.39
C ALA A 174 3.50 -16.88 29.00
N GLY A 175 3.18 -16.46 27.76
CA GLY A 175 3.42 -15.11 27.28
C GLY A 175 4.89 -14.74 27.01
N THR A 176 5.79 -15.74 27.07
CA THR A 176 7.23 -15.56 26.79
C THR A 176 7.55 -15.49 25.30
N VAL A 177 6.62 -16.00 24.47
CA VAL A 177 6.70 -15.97 23.00
C VAL A 177 5.44 -15.36 22.40
N ARG A 178 5.61 -14.46 21.44
CA ARG A 178 4.54 -13.83 20.69
C ARG A 178 4.33 -14.52 19.34
N VAL A 179 3.14 -15.03 19.09
CA VAL A 179 2.76 -15.52 17.76
C VAL A 179 2.38 -14.32 16.89
N GLY A 180 3.16 -14.09 15.84
CA GLY A 180 2.87 -13.01 14.89
C GLY A 180 1.88 -13.37 13.80
N PHE A 181 1.81 -14.68 13.44
CA PHE A 181 0.90 -15.23 12.44
C PHE A 181 0.68 -16.71 12.69
N THR A 182 -0.56 -17.14 12.57
CA THR A 182 -0.95 -18.56 12.60
C THR A 182 -1.76 -18.88 11.35
N PRO A 183 -1.36 -19.86 10.53
CA PRO A 183 -2.14 -20.26 9.37
C PRO A 183 -3.47 -20.89 9.79
N ASN A 184 -4.50 -20.66 9.00
CA ASN A 184 -5.77 -21.35 9.18
C ASN A 184 -5.58 -22.87 8.93
N PRO A 185 -6.22 -23.74 9.74
CA PRO A 185 -6.18 -25.19 9.52
C PRO A 185 -6.69 -25.58 8.13
N GLY A 186 -6.10 -26.62 7.56
CA GLY A 186 -6.49 -27.16 6.26
C GLY A 186 -5.67 -26.58 5.10
N PRO A 187 -6.28 -26.07 4.01
CA PRO A 187 -5.55 -25.71 2.78
C PRO A 187 -4.45 -24.67 2.98
N GLN A 188 -4.63 -23.71 3.89
CA GLN A 188 -3.60 -22.71 4.15
C GLN A 188 -2.40 -23.33 4.86
N SER A 189 -2.61 -24.17 5.87
CA SER A 189 -1.53 -24.90 6.54
C SER A 189 -0.80 -25.85 5.57
N ALA A 190 -1.52 -26.55 4.70
CA ALA A 190 -0.93 -27.39 3.66
C ALA A 190 -0.06 -26.59 2.68
N PHE A 191 -0.50 -25.38 2.30
CA PHE A 191 0.30 -24.49 1.45
C PHE A 191 1.64 -24.13 2.09
N PHE A 192 1.64 -23.80 3.39
CA PHE A 192 2.87 -23.47 4.10
C PHE A 192 3.78 -24.70 4.33
N ALA A 193 3.20 -25.89 4.50
CA ALA A 193 3.94 -27.12 4.70
C ALA A 193 4.49 -27.71 3.40
N ALA A 194 4.03 -27.25 2.24
CA ALA A 194 4.42 -27.81 0.95
C ALA A 194 5.92 -27.60 0.65
N PRO A 195 6.73 -28.67 0.52
CA PRO A 195 8.16 -28.59 0.25
C PRO A 195 8.46 -28.37 -1.24
N GLU A 196 7.47 -28.49 -2.10
CA GLU A 196 7.62 -28.44 -3.55
C GLU A 196 8.13 -27.07 -4.00
N GLN A 197 8.95 -27.07 -5.03
CA GLN A 197 9.50 -25.84 -5.61
C GLN A 197 8.41 -24.93 -6.17
N GLU A 198 7.35 -25.46 -6.71
CA GLU A 198 6.24 -24.73 -7.31
C GLU A 198 4.91 -25.17 -6.72
N VAL A 199 4.20 -24.25 -6.09
CA VAL A 199 2.90 -24.56 -5.46
C VAL A 199 1.85 -23.55 -5.86
N LEU A 200 0.66 -24.05 -6.23
CA LEU A 200 -0.53 -23.24 -6.46
C LEU A 200 -1.51 -23.43 -5.29
N TYR A 201 -1.87 -22.33 -4.64
CA TYR A 201 -2.99 -22.27 -3.71
C TYR A 201 -4.24 -21.78 -4.44
N GLY A 202 -4.99 -22.71 -5.00
CA GLY A 202 -6.25 -22.44 -5.70
C GLY A 202 -7.46 -22.49 -4.78
N GLY A 203 -8.58 -21.90 -5.21
CA GLY A 203 -9.86 -22.02 -4.52
C GLY A 203 -10.69 -20.73 -4.54
N ALA A 204 -11.87 -20.78 -3.90
CA ALA A 204 -12.81 -19.66 -3.82
C ALA A 204 -12.22 -18.45 -3.09
N ALA A 205 -12.84 -17.28 -3.30
CA ALA A 205 -12.51 -16.06 -2.57
C ALA A 205 -12.66 -16.23 -1.04
N GLY A 206 -11.91 -15.46 -0.26
CA GLY A 206 -11.98 -15.47 1.21
C GLY A 206 -11.15 -16.56 1.90
N GLY A 207 -10.48 -17.46 1.16
CA GLY A 207 -9.66 -18.53 1.74
C GLY A 207 -8.29 -18.12 2.27
N GLY A 208 -7.99 -16.81 2.41
CA GLY A 208 -6.71 -16.32 2.93
C GLY A 208 -5.52 -16.53 1.99
N LYS A 209 -5.75 -16.79 0.69
CA LYS A 209 -4.70 -17.11 -0.31
C LYS A 209 -3.66 -16.01 -0.46
N SER A 210 -4.10 -14.77 -0.72
CA SER A 210 -3.20 -13.62 -0.91
C SER A 210 -2.44 -13.30 0.38
N TYR A 211 -3.07 -13.51 1.55
CA TYR A 211 -2.39 -13.37 2.84
C TYR A 211 -1.33 -14.46 3.03
N ALA A 212 -1.62 -15.71 2.66
CA ALA A 212 -0.65 -16.78 2.68
C ALA A 212 0.56 -16.50 1.79
N LEU A 213 0.34 -15.90 0.61
CA LEU A 213 1.40 -15.55 -0.33
C LEU A 213 2.39 -14.52 0.26
N ILE A 214 1.90 -13.53 1.01
CA ILE A 214 2.77 -12.55 1.68
C ILE A 214 3.40 -13.10 2.96
N ALA A 215 2.76 -14.04 3.64
CA ALA A 215 3.27 -14.64 4.88
C ALA A 215 4.33 -15.72 4.65
N ASP A 216 4.22 -16.50 3.56
CA ASP A 216 5.11 -17.63 3.28
C ASP A 216 6.61 -17.26 3.27
N PRO A 217 7.08 -16.19 2.62
CA PRO A 217 8.50 -15.86 2.57
C PRO A 217 9.06 -15.35 3.90
N MET A 218 8.22 -15.06 4.88
CA MET A 218 8.65 -14.50 6.18
C MET A 218 9.63 -15.41 6.89
N ARG A 219 9.53 -16.72 6.72
CA ARG A 219 10.44 -17.71 7.31
C ARG A 219 11.91 -17.47 6.95
N TYR A 220 12.17 -16.74 5.86
CA TYR A 220 13.53 -16.47 5.36
C TYR A 220 13.95 -15.02 5.52
N PHE A 221 13.13 -14.14 6.08
CA PHE A 221 13.49 -12.72 6.27
C PHE A 221 14.61 -12.49 7.29
N GLY A 222 15.01 -13.51 8.03
CA GLY A 222 16.23 -13.50 8.86
C GLY A 222 17.53 -13.60 8.06
N ASN A 223 17.51 -14.13 6.83
CA ASN A 223 18.70 -14.33 6.01
C ASN A 223 18.98 -13.08 5.16
N PRO A 224 20.19 -12.47 5.25
CA PRO A 224 20.55 -11.25 4.48
C PRO A 224 20.57 -11.45 2.97
N ASN A 225 20.74 -12.68 2.48
CA ASN A 225 20.79 -13.03 1.08
C ASN A 225 19.40 -13.31 0.47
N PHE A 226 18.33 -13.25 1.29
CA PHE A 226 16.98 -13.44 0.81
C PHE A 226 16.56 -12.26 -0.08
N VAL A 227 16.12 -12.59 -1.31
CA VAL A 227 15.56 -11.64 -2.28
C VAL A 227 14.28 -12.22 -2.83
N GLY A 228 13.15 -11.65 -2.44
CA GLY A 228 11.81 -12.07 -2.88
C GLY A 228 11.18 -11.09 -3.86
N LEU A 229 10.23 -11.61 -4.64
CA LEU A 229 9.40 -10.83 -5.56
C LEU A 229 7.97 -11.34 -5.49
N ILE A 230 7.00 -10.44 -5.29
CA ILE A 230 5.58 -10.73 -5.42
C ILE A 230 5.00 -9.92 -6.57
N LEU A 231 4.26 -10.61 -7.43
CA LEU A 231 3.71 -10.08 -8.66
C LEU A 231 2.18 -10.13 -8.65
N ARG A 232 1.55 -9.05 -9.09
CA ARG A 232 0.12 -8.96 -9.35
C ARG A 232 -0.13 -8.44 -10.77
N ARG A 233 -1.36 -8.57 -11.28
CA ARG A 233 -1.66 -8.14 -12.64
C ARG A 233 -1.70 -6.62 -12.79
N THR A 234 -2.30 -5.90 -11.82
CA THR A 234 -2.47 -4.45 -11.87
C THR A 234 -1.94 -3.77 -10.61
N ASN A 235 -1.62 -2.48 -10.73
CA ASN A 235 -1.18 -1.68 -9.57
C ASN A 235 -2.30 -1.47 -8.54
N ASP A 236 -3.55 -1.37 -8.98
CA ASP A 236 -4.67 -1.14 -8.05
C ASP A 236 -4.93 -2.38 -7.19
N GLU A 237 -4.86 -3.57 -7.78
CA GLU A 237 -4.96 -4.83 -7.06
C GLU A 237 -3.77 -5.07 -6.11
N LEU A 238 -2.57 -4.62 -6.49
CA LEU A 238 -1.37 -4.73 -5.66
C LEU A 238 -1.48 -3.95 -4.34
N ARG A 239 -2.28 -2.89 -4.28
CA ARG A 239 -2.44 -2.03 -3.09
C ARG A 239 -2.94 -2.81 -1.88
N GLU A 240 -3.82 -3.78 -2.08
CA GLU A 240 -4.32 -4.62 -0.99
C GLU A 240 -3.20 -5.47 -0.38
N LEU A 241 -2.39 -6.11 -1.22
CA LEU A 241 -1.23 -6.89 -0.76
C LEU A 241 -0.23 -6.02 0.00
N ILE A 242 0.07 -4.82 -0.51
CA ILE A 242 0.95 -3.86 0.16
C ILE A 242 0.35 -3.47 1.51
N SER A 243 -0.94 -3.11 1.57
CA SER A 243 -1.62 -2.72 2.81
C SER A 243 -1.56 -3.83 3.86
N ASN A 244 -1.86 -5.06 3.47
CA ASN A 244 -1.79 -6.22 4.36
C ASN A 244 -0.36 -6.48 4.85
N SER A 245 0.64 -6.34 3.98
CA SER A 245 2.05 -6.48 4.36
C SER A 245 2.52 -5.37 5.31
N GLN A 246 1.99 -4.13 5.19
CA GLN A 246 2.29 -3.01 6.08
C GLN A 246 1.75 -3.21 7.50
N VAL A 247 0.73 -4.03 7.67
CA VAL A 247 0.24 -4.46 8.99
C VAL A 247 1.07 -5.64 9.49
N LEU A 248 1.28 -6.66 8.64
CA LEU A 248 1.88 -7.93 9.03
C LEU A 248 3.38 -7.81 9.34
N TYR A 249 4.18 -7.26 8.42
CA TYR A 249 5.63 -7.33 8.56
C TYR A 249 6.19 -6.51 9.73
N PRO A 250 5.76 -5.25 9.99
CA PRO A 250 6.26 -4.50 11.15
C PRO A 250 5.86 -5.09 12.49
N SER A 251 4.75 -5.86 12.56
CA SER A 251 4.30 -6.50 13.79
C SER A 251 5.21 -7.66 14.21
N ILE A 252 5.88 -8.31 13.23
CA ILE A 252 6.76 -9.47 13.44
C ILE A 252 8.23 -9.08 13.32
N TYR A 253 8.55 -8.16 12.40
CA TYR A 253 9.89 -7.67 12.12
C TYR A 253 10.00 -6.17 12.43
N PRO A 254 10.17 -5.76 13.69
CA PRO A 254 10.36 -4.36 14.04
C PRO A 254 11.55 -3.76 13.30
N GLY A 255 11.28 -2.66 12.57
CA GLY A 255 12.25 -2.03 11.69
C GLY A 255 12.23 -2.52 10.24
N ALA A 256 11.27 -3.37 9.86
CA ALA A 256 10.91 -3.56 8.46
C ALA A 256 10.48 -2.21 7.87
N ASN A 257 11.02 -1.84 6.72
CA ASN A 257 10.79 -0.54 6.09
C ASN A 257 10.31 -0.71 4.66
N TRP A 258 9.15 -0.11 4.36
CA TRP A 258 8.57 -0.08 3.02
C TRP A 258 9.00 1.16 2.25
N SER A 259 9.49 0.98 1.05
CA SER A 259 9.79 2.05 0.10
C SER A 259 8.73 2.11 -0.99
N GLU A 260 7.84 3.12 -0.92
CA GLU A 260 6.79 3.30 -1.94
C GLU A 260 7.37 3.56 -3.33
N GLN A 261 8.49 4.28 -3.42
CA GLN A 261 9.15 4.58 -4.69
C GLN A 261 9.75 3.33 -5.34
N ARG A 262 10.34 2.43 -4.54
CA ARG A 262 11.00 1.21 -5.04
C ARG A 262 10.08 0.00 -5.05
N LYS A 263 8.89 0.12 -4.41
CA LYS A 263 7.98 -1.00 -4.18
C LYS A 263 8.70 -2.18 -3.49
N GLU A 264 9.51 -1.85 -2.47
CA GLU A 264 10.45 -2.76 -1.82
C GLU A 264 10.33 -2.71 -0.30
N TRP A 265 10.21 -3.86 0.31
CA TRP A 265 10.47 -4.08 1.73
C TRP A 265 11.95 -4.35 1.97
N LYS A 266 12.50 -3.68 2.97
CA LYS A 266 13.84 -3.96 3.52
C LYS A 266 13.73 -4.34 4.98
N PHE A 267 14.39 -5.45 5.32
CA PHE A 267 14.43 -5.96 6.69
C PHE A 267 15.81 -5.67 7.32
N LYS A 268 15.87 -5.64 8.65
CA LYS A 268 17.11 -5.37 9.37
C LYS A 268 18.22 -6.39 9.07
N SER A 269 17.86 -7.61 8.76
CA SER A 269 18.77 -8.67 8.33
C SER A 269 19.53 -8.34 7.03
N GLY A 270 18.98 -7.48 6.20
CA GLY A 270 19.42 -7.24 4.83
C GLY A 270 18.49 -7.89 3.79
N ALA A 271 17.59 -8.77 4.20
CA ALA A 271 16.58 -9.37 3.32
C ALA A 271 15.74 -8.30 2.63
N ARG A 272 15.32 -8.61 1.40
CA ARG A 272 14.51 -7.71 0.57
C ARG A 272 13.34 -8.45 -0.06
N LEU A 273 12.19 -7.79 -0.16
CA LEU A 273 11.04 -8.29 -0.88
C LEU A 273 10.44 -7.17 -1.73
N TRP A 274 10.39 -7.36 -3.03
CA TRP A 274 9.72 -6.47 -3.96
C TRP A 274 8.27 -6.91 -4.16
N MET A 275 7.36 -5.93 -4.21
CA MET A 275 5.95 -6.14 -4.50
C MET A 275 5.55 -5.24 -5.66
N THR A 276 5.28 -5.80 -6.82
CA THR A 276 5.05 -5.04 -8.03
C THR A 276 4.02 -5.71 -8.95
N TYR A 277 3.78 -5.13 -10.11
CA TYR A 277 2.77 -5.61 -11.04
C TYR A 277 3.31 -5.78 -12.46
N LEU A 278 2.63 -6.60 -13.24
CA LEU A 278 2.90 -6.86 -14.65
C LEU A 278 1.61 -6.62 -15.44
N GLU A 279 1.45 -5.43 -16.03
CA GLU A 279 0.29 -5.13 -16.89
C GLU A 279 0.28 -5.99 -18.14
N GLN A 280 1.46 -6.28 -18.66
CA GLN A 280 1.65 -7.19 -19.79
C GLN A 280 2.64 -8.28 -19.41
N GLU A 281 2.46 -9.50 -19.96
CA GLU A 281 3.35 -10.62 -19.66
C GLU A 281 4.81 -10.33 -20.07
N ARG A 282 5.03 -9.55 -21.13
CA ARG A 282 6.38 -9.11 -21.56
C ARG A 282 7.11 -8.23 -20.55
N ASP A 283 6.40 -7.64 -19.59
CA ASP A 283 7.01 -6.80 -18.56
C ASP A 283 7.99 -7.60 -17.66
N VAL A 284 7.89 -8.93 -17.65
CA VAL A 284 8.87 -9.81 -16.97
C VAL A 284 10.28 -9.64 -17.51
N LEU A 285 10.46 -9.16 -18.75
CA LEU A 285 11.78 -8.96 -19.34
C LEU A 285 12.61 -7.90 -18.59
N ARG A 286 11.99 -6.99 -17.86
CA ARG A 286 12.68 -6.02 -16.98
C ARG A 286 13.48 -6.70 -15.85
N TYR A 287 13.19 -7.97 -15.54
CA TYR A 287 13.92 -8.75 -14.55
C TYR A 287 15.10 -9.51 -15.15
N GLN A 288 15.45 -9.27 -16.42
CA GLN A 288 16.62 -9.84 -17.03
C GLN A 288 17.87 -9.48 -16.20
N GLY A 289 18.70 -10.49 -15.90
CA GLY A 289 19.89 -10.33 -15.07
C GLY A 289 19.65 -10.33 -13.56
N GLN A 290 18.40 -10.20 -13.09
CA GLN A 290 18.08 -10.27 -11.67
C GLN A 290 17.96 -11.71 -11.19
N ALA A 291 18.16 -11.92 -9.87
CA ALA A 291 18.09 -13.20 -9.21
C ALA A 291 17.19 -13.10 -7.97
N PHE A 292 16.34 -14.11 -7.78
CA PHE A 292 15.40 -14.18 -6.66
C PHE A 292 15.50 -15.57 -6.02
N THR A 293 15.25 -15.60 -4.71
CA THR A 293 15.09 -16.85 -3.96
C THR A 293 13.62 -17.26 -3.85
N TYR A 294 12.72 -16.27 -3.88
CA TYR A 294 11.29 -16.45 -3.81
C TYR A 294 10.59 -15.63 -4.89
N ILE A 295 9.60 -16.22 -5.56
CA ILE A 295 8.75 -15.52 -6.50
C ILE A 295 7.29 -15.92 -6.23
N GLY A 296 6.45 -14.95 -5.89
CA GLY A 296 5.03 -15.10 -5.66
C GLY A 296 4.20 -14.49 -6.80
N PHE A 297 3.23 -15.21 -7.32
CA PHE A 297 2.21 -14.71 -8.25
C PHE A 297 0.86 -14.72 -7.57
N ASP A 298 0.28 -13.55 -7.36
CA ASP A 298 -1.10 -13.48 -6.87
C ASP A 298 -2.06 -13.41 -8.07
N GLU A 299 -3.14 -14.18 -7.98
CA GLU A 299 -4.14 -14.36 -9.05
C GLU A 299 -3.51 -14.81 -10.39
N LEU A 300 -2.79 -15.95 -10.37
CA LEU A 300 -2.04 -16.47 -11.52
C LEU A 300 -2.88 -16.62 -12.79
N THR A 301 -4.18 -16.94 -12.68
CA THR A 301 -5.09 -17.06 -13.81
C THR A 301 -5.40 -15.72 -14.54
N GLN A 302 -4.96 -14.60 -13.99
CA GLN A 302 -5.03 -13.30 -14.67
C GLN A 302 -4.01 -13.17 -15.82
N TYR A 303 -2.99 -14.03 -15.87
CA TYR A 303 -1.99 -14.05 -16.93
C TYR A 303 -2.43 -14.99 -18.03
N PRO A 304 -2.65 -14.50 -19.29
CA PRO A 304 -3.24 -15.29 -20.36
C PRO A 304 -2.44 -16.53 -20.78
N THR A 305 -1.09 -16.46 -20.65
CA THR A 305 -0.20 -17.53 -21.06
C THR A 305 0.78 -17.91 -19.93
N PRO A 306 1.45 -19.07 -19.96
CA PRO A 306 2.46 -19.43 -18.97
C PRO A 306 3.78 -18.68 -19.14
N PHE A 307 3.90 -17.75 -20.07
CA PHE A 307 5.15 -17.07 -20.40
C PHE A 307 5.78 -16.37 -19.19
N ALA A 308 5.00 -15.56 -18.47
CA ALA A 308 5.48 -14.82 -17.31
C ALA A 308 5.98 -15.79 -16.20
N TRP A 309 5.23 -16.85 -15.91
CA TRP A 309 5.58 -17.88 -14.94
C TRP A 309 6.90 -18.57 -15.32
N ASN A 310 7.00 -19.10 -16.55
CA ASN A 310 8.16 -19.82 -17.04
C ASN A 310 9.42 -18.92 -17.13
N TYR A 311 9.25 -17.67 -17.55
CA TYR A 311 10.35 -16.71 -17.57
C TYR A 311 10.88 -16.44 -16.16
N MET A 312 10.00 -16.19 -15.20
CA MET A 312 10.38 -15.90 -13.83
C MET A 312 10.99 -17.11 -13.12
N ARG A 313 10.60 -18.36 -13.45
CA ARG A 313 11.26 -19.57 -12.98
C ARG A 313 12.76 -19.54 -13.28
N SER A 314 13.17 -19.06 -14.45
CA SER A 314 14.60 -18.93 -14.84
C SER A 314 15.35 -17.84 -14.03
N ARG A 315 14.65 -17.05 -13.24
CA ARG A 315 15.24 -16.03 -12.35
C ARG A 315 15.45 -16.55 -10.92
N LEU A 316 15.01 -17.75 -10.60
CA LEU A 316 15.32 -18.40 -9.32
C LEU A 316 16.79 -18.79 -9.26
N ARG A 317 17.57 -18.06 -8.48
CA ARG A 317 19.02 -18.27 -8.31
C ARG A 317 19.47 -17.73 -6.96
N THR A 318 20.36 -18.47 -6.31
CA THR A 318 21.09 -18.00 -5.12
C THR A 318 22.46 -18.67 -5.05
N THR A 319 23.39 -18.03 -4.37
CA THR A 319 24.68 -18.61 -3.97
C THR A 319 24.64 -19.08 -2.51
N ASP A 320 23.55 -18.81 -1.80
CA ASP A 320 23.38 -19.22 -0.41
C ASP A 320 22.68 -20.59 -0.35
N PRO A 321 23.39 -21.65 0.12
CA PRO A 321 22.80 -22.99 0.20
C PRO A 321 21.69 -23.13 1.25
N ASN A 322 21.55 -22.17 2.17
CA ASN A 322 20.52 -22.19 3.21
C ASN A 322 19.19 -21.55 2.75
N LEU A 323 19.12 -21.08 1.51
CA LEU A 323 17.90 -20.52 0.94
C LEU A 323 17.35 -21.42 -0.15
N PRO A 324 16.09 -21.89 -0.01
CA PRO A 324 15.43 -22.58 -1.08
C PRO A 324 15.12 -21.66 -2.24
N LEU A 325 15.06 -22.24 -3.44
CA LEU A 325 14.60 -21.57 -4.65
C LEU A 325 13.18 -22.06 -4.95
N TYR A 326 12.18 -21.19 -4.80
CA TYR A 326 10.81 -21.64 -4.93
C TYR A 326 9.84 -20.54 -5.42
N MET A 327 8.76 -21.03 -6.01
CA MET A 327 7.66 -20.21 -6.49
C MET A 327 6.35 -20.57 -5.79
N ARG A 328 5.55 -19.57 -5.54
CA ARG A 328 4.21 -19.71 -4.98
C ARG A 328 3.22 -18.97 -5.86
N ALA A 329 2.06 -19.54 -6.06
CA ALA A 329 0.97 -18.87 -6.74
C ALA A 329 -0.32 -18.99 -5.96
N THR A 330 -1.16 -17.98 -6.11
CA THR A 330 -2.57 -18.04 -5.69
C THR A 330 -3.46 -17.83 -6.88
N SER A 331 -4.65 -18.37 -6.84
CA SER A 331 -5.65 -18.12 -7.88
C SER A 331 -7.06 -18.45 -7.45
N ASN A 332 -8.01 -17.74 -8.04
CA ASN A 332 -9.40 -18.16 -8.12
C ASN A 332 -9.62 -18.93 -9.44
N PRO A 333 -10.62 -19.83 -9.53
CA PRO A 333 -10.99 -20.43 -10.79
C PRO A 333 -11.53 -19.36 -11.76
N GLY A 334 -11.27 -19.55 -13.05
CA GLY A 334 -11.65 -18.58 -14.09
C GLY A 334 -10.49 -17.65 -14.50
N GLY A 335 -10.79 -16.61 -15.29
CA GLY A 335 -9.81 -15.69 -15.86
C GLY A 335 -9.17 -16.19 -17.15
N PRO A 336 -8.43 -15.29 -17.85
CA PRO A 336 -7.88 -15.57 -19.18
C PRO A 336 -6.85 -16.71 -19.19
N GLY A 337 -6.13 -16.93 -18.09
CA GLY A 337 -5.12 -17.99 -17.93
C GLY A 337 -5.63 -19.31 -17.34
N HIS A 338 -6.93 -19.41 -17.06
CA HIS A 338 -7.50 -20.58 -16.40
C HIS A 338 -7.08 -21.92 -17.06
N GLY A 339 -7.11 -21.99 -18.38
CA GLY A 339 -6.81 -23.20 -19.13
C GLY A 339 -5.39 -23.73 -18.91
N TRP A 340 -4.38 -22.86 -19.00
CA TRP A 340 -2.99 -23.28 -18.82
C TRP A 340 -2.66 -23.54 -17.33
N VAL A 341 -3.23 -22.75 -16.39
CA VAL A 341 -3.03 -22.96 -14.95
C VAL A 341 -3.66 -24.31 -14.54
N LYS A 342 -4.87 -24.60 -15.01
CA LYS A 342 -5.51 -25.88 -14.77
C LYS A 342 -4.66 -27.04 -15.30
N LYS A 343 -4.21 -26.95 -16.55
CA LYS A 343 -3.36 -27.98 -17.17
C LYS A 343 -2.04 -28.17 -16.42
N MET A 344 -1.43 -27.11 -15.89
CA MET A 344 -0.13 -27.16 -15.23
C MET A 344 -0.24 -27.67 -13.78
N PHE A 345 -1.26 -27.29 -13.01
CA PHE A 345 -1.29 -27.49 -11.57
C PHE A 345 -2.45 -28.41 -11.08
N ILE A 346 -3.51 -28.55 -11.86
CA ILE A 346 -4.71 -29.26 -11.39
C ILE A 346 -4.86 -30.62 -12.07
N ASP A 347 -4.74 -30.67 -13.40
CA ASP A 347 -4.96 -31.89 -14.18
C ASP A 347 -3.91 -33.00 -13.93
N PRO A 348 -2.63 -32.70 -13.59
CA PRO A 348 -1.62 -33.74 -13.42
C PRO A 348 -1.85 -34.64 -12.21
N ALA A 349 -2.44 -34.13 -11.11
CA ALA A 349 -2.62 -34.88 -9.88
C ALA A 349 -3.76 -34.31 -9.01
N PRO A 350 -4.36 -35.12 -8.12
CA PRO A 350 -5.31 -34.65 -7.13
C PRO A 350 -4.72 -33.55 -6.22
N PRO A 351 -5.54 -32.65 -5.64
CA PRO A 351 -5.08 -31.64 -4.72
C PRO A 351 -4.24 -32.22 -3.56
N GLY A 352 -3.13 -31.53 -3.23
CA GLY A 352 -2.21 -32.00 -2.17
C GLY A 352 -1.27 -33.13 -2.59
N THR A 353 -1.24 -33.52 -3.87
CA THR A 353 -0.31 -34.51 -4.40
C THR A 353 0.78 -33.85 -5.21
N ALA A 354 2.04 -34.11 -4.85
CA ALA A 354 3.20 -33.65 -5.62
C ALA A 354 3.36 -34.43 -6.94
N PHE A 355 3.83 -33.76 -7.97
CA PHE A 355 4.13 -34.36 -9.27
C PHE A 355 5.35 -33.71 -9.92
N PRO A 356 6.08 -34.40 -10.82
CA PRO A 356 7.22 -33.82 -11.51
C PRO A 356 6.83 -32.57 -12.35
N ALA A 357 7.70 -31.57 -12.40
CA ALA A 357 7.53 -30.43 -13.27
C ALA A 357 7.47 -30.86 -14.74
N GLN A 358 6.51 -30.32 -15.50
CA GLN A 358 6.33 -30.59 -16.92
C GLN A 358 7.13 -29.61 -17.79
#